data_a23881e1fc38f3967875e0db86d827f9
#
_entry.id   a23881e1fc38f3967875e0db86d827f9
#
_cell.length_a   1.000
_cell.length_b   1.000
_cell.length_c   1.000
_cell.angle_alpha   90.00
_cell.angle_beta   90.00
_cell.angle_gamma   90.00
#
_symmetry.space_group_name_H-M   'P 1'
#
loop_
_entity.id
_entity.type
_entity.pdbx_description
1 polymer ?
#
loop_
_entity_poly.entity_id
_entity_poly.type
_entity_poly.pdbx_seq_one_letter_code
_entity_poly.pdbx_strand_id
1 'polypeptide(L)'
;MIVSHRLKYENYRLCFKLFHRCYFNNTLVYRLGQKKIDLQQQQRNFSFQSTIDSIAKSQTGIFKTLSESTPVEYCQNFLLTIHDTTGLPWWATVICTTVMLRSCVTVPLAIYQSYIVAKLENVKLEMDEIAKELKKETSIAVKMYNWDERTARIAFKKSIKKQWNALIVRDNCHPFKTVLLVFFQIPLWISLSVSLRNFVYQLPHQDFHAQLTFTELSVGGFGWIPNLIEVDSSLILPVCFGLLNLTNIEMQTLSKVNVPTKFQKYVTNFFRGLSIMMIPIASAVPSCVVLYWTTSSAFGLLQNLILISPKMKRVCKIPQTPSELKQPYQHLILGIKNRLKSLFKYFKTS
;
A
#
# COMPACT_ATOMS: atom_id res chain seq x y z
N MET A 1 84.58 23.31 0.77
CA MET A 1 83.35 23.72 0.03
C MET A 1 82.72 22.60 -0.82
N ILE A 2 83.40 21.50 -1.05
CA ILE A 2 82.96 20.37 -1.92
C ILE A 2 82.11 19.31 -1.17
N VAL A 3 82.26 19.19 0.17
CA VAL A 3 81.56 18.16 0.96
C VAL A 3 80.09 18.56 1.23
N SER A 4 79.79 19.88 1.32
CA SER A 4 78.41 20.36 1.54
C SER A 4 77.50 20.17 0.33
N HIS A 5 78.01 20.12 -0.85
CA HIS A 5 77.22 19.94 -2.11
C HIS A 5 76.84 18.47 -2.33
N ARG A 6 77.64 17.51 -1.86
CA ARG A 6 77.33 16.08 -2.00
C ARG A 6 76.24 15.62 -1.07
N LEU A 7 76.23 16.13 0.16
CA LEU A 7 75.16 15.82 1.14
C LEU A 7 73.79 16.38 0.72
N LYS A 8 73.73 17.53 0.07
CA LYS A 8 72.48 18.06 -0.47
C LYS A 8 71.92 17.21 -1.63
N TYR A 9 72.79 16.69 -2.48
CA TYR A 9 72.38 15.88 -3.62
C TYR A 9 71.90 14.50 -3.24
N GLU A 10 72.45 13.87 -2.20
CA GLU A 10 71.98 12.61 -1.68
C GLU A 10 70.64 12.75 -0.97
N ASN A 11 70.38 13.84 -0.24
CA ASN A 11 69.12 14.11 0.40
C ASN A 11 67.99 14.35 -0.62
N TYR A 12 68.27 15.03 -1.72
CA TYR A 12 67.28 15.17 -2.81
C TYR A 12 67.00 13.83 -3.48
N ARG A 13 67.97 12.96 -3.65
CA ARG A 13 67.80 11.62 -4.23
C ARG A 13 66.98 10.70 -3.33
N LEU A 14 67.18 10.81 -2.01
CA LEU A 14 66.39 10.05 -1.01
C LEU A 14 64.96 10.58 -0.96
N CYS A 15 64.75 11.90 -0.96
CA CYS A 15 63.45 12.51 -0.95
C CYS A 15 62.66 12.16 -2.22
N PHE A 16 63.30 12.16 -3.39
CA PHE A 16 62.70 11.78 -4.67
C PHE A 16 62.37 10.27 -4.72
N LYS A 17 63.19 9.41 -4.16
CA LYS A 17 62.92 7.97 -4.04
C LYS A 17 61.76 7.69 -3.07
N LEU A 18 61.68 8.41 -1.98
CA LEU A 18 60.57 8.29 -1.02
C LEU A 18 59.28 8.84 -1.63
N PHE A 19 59.29 9.98 -2.34
CA PHE A 19 58.18 10.55 -3.02
C PHE A 19 57.64 9.63 -4.13
N HIS A 20 58.57 9.05 -4.92
CA HIS A 20 58.21 8.08 -5.97
C HIS A 20 57.64 6.80 -5.39
N ARG A 21 58.12 6.36 -4.24
CA ARG A 21 57.64 5.15 -3.55
C ARG A 21 56.25 5.40 -2.91
N CYS A 22 56.03 6.59 -2.33
CA CYS A 22 54.70 6.99 -1.80
C CYS A 22 53.68 7.19 -2.92
N TYR A 23 54.07 7.80 -4.05
CA TYR A 23 53.21 8.01 -5.20
C TYR A 23 52.82 6.69 -5.86
N PHE A 24 53.79 5.76 -6.00
CA PHE A 24 53.53 4.45 -6.58
C PHE A 24 52.66 3.55 -5.69
N ASN A 25 52.87 3.61 -4.37
CA ASN A 25 52.01 2.89 -3.43
C ASN A 25 50.59 3.44 -3.39
N ASN A 26 50.40 4.77 -3.44
CA ASN A 26 49.07 5.38 -3.49
C ASN A 26 48.33 5.06 -4.79
N THR A 27 49.02 5.06 -5.94
CA THR A 27 48.41 4.66 -7.23
C THR A 27 48.11 3.16 -7.25
N LEU A 28 48.89 2.33 -6.61
CA LEU A 28 48.63 0.89 -6.53
C LEU A 28 47.44 0.60 -5.61
N VAL A 29 47.35 1.26 -4.44
CA VAL A 29 46.20 1.17 -3.53
C VAL A 29 44.92 1.71 -4.20
N TYR A 30 45.00 2.82 -4.96
CA TYR A 30 43.89 3.36 -5.73
C TYR A 30 43.42 2.40 -6.83
N ARG A 31 44.34 1.78 -7.58
CA ARG A 31 44.02 0.78 -8.61
C ARG A 31 43.46 -0.50 -8.03
N LEU A 32 43.96 -0.95 -6.86
CA LEU A 32 43.40 -2.11 -6.17
C LEU A 32 42.03 -1.83 -5.56
N GLY A 33 41.81 -0.60 -5.06
CA GLY A 33 40.50 -0.14 -4.62
C GLY A 33 39.46 -0.06 -5.78
N GLN A 34 39.87 0.50 -6.90
CA GLN A 34 39.05 0.54 -8.13
C GLN A 34 38.74 -0.90 -8.60
N LYS A 35 39.73 -1.76 -8.70
CA LYS A 35 39.54 -3.14 -9.13
C LYS A 35 38.64 -3.93 -8.19
N LYS A 36 38.68 -3.64 -6.88
CA LYS A 36 37.75 -4.24 -5.89
C LYS A 36 36.33 -3.72 -6.03
N ILE A 37 36.17 -2.44 -6.34
CA ILE A 37 34.87 -1.82 -6.63
C ILE A 37 34.29 -2.40 -7.93
N ASP A 38 35.10 -2.50 -8.98
CA ASP A 38 34.67 -3.06 -10.27
C ASP A 38 34.30 -4.56 -10.15
N LEU A 39 35.06 -5.34 -9.38
CA LEU A 39 34.72 -6.75 -9.09
C LEU A 39 33.46 -6.89 -8.27
N GLN A 40 33.23 -6.00 -7.31
CA GLN A 40 32.04 -6.01 -6.48
C GLN A 40 30.80 -5.56 -7.28
N GLN A 41 30.98 -4.63 -8.21
CA GLN A 41 29.94 -4.17 -9.13
C GLN A 41 29.66 -5.24 -10.20
N GLN A 42 30.68 -5.94 -10.68
CA GLN A 42 30.54 -7.07 -11.60
C GLN A 42 29.88 -8.28 -10.93
N GLN A 43 30.18 -8.57 -9.66
CA GLN A 43 29.49 -9.60 -8.89
C GLN A 43 28.04 -9.23 -8.60
N ARG A 44 27.74 -7.96 -8.32
CA ARG A 44 26.36 -7.48 -8.17
C ARG A 44 25.57 -7.61 -9.47
N ASN A 45 26.17 -7.20 -10.59
CA ASN A 45 25.55 -7.33 -11.92
C ASN A 45 25.33 -8.79 -12.29
N PHE A 46 26.27 -9.69 -11.98
CA PHE A 46 26.15 -11.12 -12.24
C PHE A 46 25.08 -11.78 -11.34
N SER A 47 25.00 -11.42 -10.07
CA SER A 47 23.94 -11.88 -9.16
C SER A 47 22.58 -11.35 -9.56
N PHE A 48 22.50 -10.10 -10.03
CA PHE A 48 21.26 -9.48 -10.51
C PHE A 48 20.80 -10.12 -11.82
N GLN A 49 21.70 -10.34 -12.77
CA GLN A 49 21.41 -11.03 -14.05
C GLN A 49 20.96 -12.48 -13.82
N SER A 50 21.62 -13.22 -12.92
CA SER A 50 21.21 -14.58 -12.58
C SER A 50 19.86 -14.63 -11.85
N THR A 51 19.54 -13.59 -11.10
CA THR A 51 18.23 -13.44 -10.46
C THR A 51 17.15 -13.10 -11.50
N ILE A 52 17.46 -12.23 -12.47
CA ILE A 52 16.57 -11.95 -13.60
C ILE A 52 16.36 -13.22 -14.44
N ASP A 53 17.41 -13.96 -14.76
CA ASP A 53 17.32 -15.19 -15.53
C ASP A 53 16.56 -16.30 -14.79
N SER A 54 16.70 -16.39 -13.46
CA SER A 54 15.94 -17.34 -12.64
C SER A 54 14.46 -16.95 -12.54
N ILE A 55 14.15 -15.66 -12.46
CA ILE A 55 12.77 -15.15 -12.48
C ILE A 55 12.19 -15.27 -13.88
N ALA A 56 12.94 -15.00 -14.95
CA ALA A 56 12.52 -15.20 -16.32
C ALA A 56 12.23 -16.68 -16.64
N LYS A 57 13.04 -17.60 -16.09
CA LYS A 57 12.78 -19.05 -16.17
C LYS A 57 11.59 -19.50 -15.29
N SER A 58 11.33 -18.84 -14.20
CA SER A 58 10.18 -19.09 -13.30
C SER A 58 8.85 -18.50 -13.83
N GLN A 59 8.88 -17.76 -14.94
CA GLN A 59 7.69 -17.17 -15.58
C GLN A 59 6.86 -18.14 -16.42
N THR A 60 7.03 -19.45 -16.25
CA THR A 60 6.09 -20.43 -16.77
C THR A 60 4.84 -20.44 -15.90
N GLY A 61 3.75 -19.84 -16.39
CA GLY A 61 2.45 -19.91 -15.74
C GLY A 61 1.77 -18.54 -15.46
N ILE A 62 1.14 -18.40 -14.31
CA ILE A 62 0.25 -17.28 -13.95
C ILE A 62 0.92 -15.90 -14.10
N PHE A 63 2.22 -15.77 -13.76
CA PHE A 63 2.93 -14.49 -13.87
C PHE A 63 3.13 -14.03 -15.31
N LYS A 64 3.41 -14.94 -16.25
CA LYS A 64 3.53 -14.61 -17.68
C LYS A 64 2.18 -14.14 -18.22
N THR A 65 1.12 -14.90 -17.98
CA THR A 65 -0.24 -14.55 -18.41
C THR A 65 -0.68 -13.20 -17.82
N LEU A 66 -0.31 -12.93 -16.56
CA LEU A 66 -0.64 -11.66 -15.92
C LEU A 66 0.17 -10.49 -16.49
N SER A 67 1.47 -10.70 -16.76
CA SER A 67 2.38 -9.74 -17.37
C SER A 67 1.93 -9.30 -18.78
N GLU A 68 1.38 -10.23 -19.56
CA GLU A 68 0.88 -10.02 -20.92
C GLU A 68 -0.61 -9.63 -20.95
N SER A 69 -1.25 -9.45 -19.79
CA SER A 69 -2.67 -9.13 -19.72
C SER A 69 -2.96 -7.69 -20.17
N THR A 70 -4.08 -7.51 -20.88
CA THR A 70 -4.53 -6.21 -21.39
C THR A 70 -4.59 -5.10 -20.31
N PRO A 71 -5.08 -5.35 -19.07
CA PRO A 71 -5.07 -4.30 -18.03
C PRO A 71 -3.67 -3.85 -17.65
N VAL A 72 -2.68 -4.74 -17.66
CA VAL A 72 -1.27 -4.40 -17.35
C VAL A 72 -0.67 -3.57 -18.48
N GLU A 73 -0.93 -3.93 -19.72
CA GLU A 73 -0.50 -3.17 -20.92
C GLU A 73 -1.08 -1.74 -20.91
N TYR A 74 -2.37 -1.57 -20.63
CA TYR A 74 -2.97 -0.24 -20.47
C TYR A 74 -2.31 0.57 -19.35
N CYS A 75 -1.98 -0.05 -18.22
CA CYS A 75 -1.29 0.63 -17.13
C CYS A 75 0.15 1.02 -17.51
N GLN A 76 0.86 0.19 -18.26
CA GLN A 76 2.21 0.50 -18.79
C GLN A 76 2.14 1.70 -19.74
N ASN A 77 1.28 1.65 -20.73
CA ASN A 77 1.10 2.74 -21.70
C ASN A 77 0.67 4.05 -21.03
N PHE A 78 -0.16 3.97 -19.99
CA PHE A 78 -0.57 5.12 -19.20
C PHE A 78 0.58 5.75 -18.43
N LEU A 79 1.44 4.92 -17.78
CA LEU A 79 2.64 5.40 -17.09
C LEU A 79 3.63 6.06 -18.05
N LEU A 80 3.89 5.45 -19.22
CA LEU A 80 4.74 5.99 -20.27
C LEU A 80 4.19 7.33 -20.79
N THR A 81 2.89 7.38 -21.11
CA THR A 81 2.26 8.61 -21.60
C THR A 81 2.40 9.76 -20.60
N ILE A 82 2.21 9.51 -19.29
CA ILE A 82 2.41 10.56 -18.28
C ILE A 82 3.87 10.97 -18.20
N HIS A 83 4.81 10.03 -18.24
CA HIS A 83 6.23 10.32 -18.20
C HIS A 83 6.65 11.19 -19.41
N ASP A 84 6.31 10.76 -20.62
CA ASP A 84 6.68 11.43 -21.87
C ASP A 84 6.04 12.82 -22.03
N THR A 85 4.79 12.96 -21.59
CA THR A 85 4.06 14.25 -21.69
C THR A 85 4.49 15.26 -20.63
N THR A 86 4.88 14.81 -19.45
CA THR A 86 5.23 15.70 -18.33
C THR A 86 6.73 15.94 -18.21
N GLY A 87 7.57 15.05 -18.75
CA GLY A 87 9.03 15.09 -18.58
C GLY A 87 9.49 14.94 -17.13
N LEU A 88 8.63 14.42 -16.26
CA LEU A 88 8.96 14.23 -14.84
C LEU A 88 9.92 13.05 -14.66
N PRO A 89 10.82 13.10 -13.66
CA PRO A 89 11.62 11.94 -13.30
C PRO A 89 10.73 10.78 -12.86
N TRP A 90 11.16 9.54 -13.07
CA TRP A 90 10.34 8.35 -12.84
C TRP A 90 9.75 8.23 -11.43
N TRP A 91 10.47 8.62 -10.38
CA TRP A 91 9.91 8.64 -9.04
C TRP A 91 8.68 9.56 -8.92
N ALA A 92 8.74 10.73 -9.53
CA ALA A 92 7.64 11.69 -9.53
C ALA A 92 6.48 11.21 -10.42
N THR A 93 6.78 10.59 -11.56
CA THR A 93 5.78 9.98 -12.45
C THR A 93 4.99 8.90 -11.71
N VAL A 94 5.65 8.01 -10.96
CA VAL A 94 4.98 6.97 -10.15
C VAL A 94 4.06 7.59 -9.10
N ILE A 95 4.52 8.62 -8.38
CA ILE A 95 3.69 9.32 -7.37
C ILE A 95 2.50 10.02 -8.03
N CYS A 96 2.72 10.82 -9.07
CA CYS A 96 1.68 11.59 -9.76
C CYS A 96 0.62 10.67 -10.38
N THR A 97 1.05 9.60 -11.06
CA THR A 97 0.13 8.59 -11.63
C THR A 97 -0.71 7.93 -10.55
N THR A 98 -0.09 7.56 -9.43
CA THR A 98 -0.79 6.96 -8.29
C THR A 98 -1.85 7.91 -7.72
N VAL A 99 -1.48 9.17 -7.46
CA VAL A 99 -2.39 10.19 -6.94
C VAL A 99 -3.53 10.46 -7.93
N MET A 100 -3.24 10.58 -9.22
CA MET A 100 -4.21 10.82 -10.28
C MET A 100 -5.23 9.67 -10.37
N LEU A 101 -4.77 8.42 -10.48
CA LEU A 101 -5.65 7.25 -10.54
C LEU A 101 -6.48 7.09 -9.26
N ARG A 102 -5.88 7.34 -8.10
CA ARG A 102 -6.58 7.32 -6.83
C ARG A 102 -7.66 8.40 -6.77
N SER A 103 -7.35 9.61 -7.19
CA SER A 103 -8.30 10.72 -7.18
C SER A 103 -9.45 10.51 -8.17
N CYS A 104 -9.17 10.03 -9.37
CA CYS A 104 -10.17 9.86 -10.42
C CYS A 104 -11.02 8.60 -10.26
N VAL A 105 -10.45 7.50 -9.77
CA VAL A 105 -11.14 6.20 -9.69
C VAL A 105 -11.54 5.85 -8.26
N THR A 106 -10.58 5.85 -7.32
CA THR A 106 -10.86 5.31 -5.98
C THR A 106 -11.62 6.28 -5.08
N VAL A 107 -11.40 7.60 -5.18
CA VAL A 107 -12.14 8.59 -4.37
C VAL A 107 -13.63 8.57 -4.67
N PRO A 108 -14.10 8.66 -5.92
CA PRO A 108 -15.53 8.57 -6.22
C PRO A 108 -16.18 7.27 -5.74
N LEU A 109 -15.49 6.14 -5.93
CA LEU A 109 -15.97 4.84 -5.46
C LEU A 109 -16.02 4.76 -3.93
N ALA A 110 -15.07 5.35 -3.22
CA ALA A 110 -15.04 5.39 -1.75
C ALA A 110 -16.16 6.28 -1.20
N ILE A 111 -16.45 7.40 -1.85
CA ILE A 111 -17.61 8.25 -1.51
C ILE A 111 -18.92 7.48 -1.71
N TYR A 112 -19.05 6.80 -2.85
CA TYR A 112 -20.22 5.96 -3.13
C TYR A 112 -20.36 4.82 -2.11
N GLN A 113 -19.26 4.12 -1.78
CA GLN A 113 -19.25 3.09 -0.74
C GLN A 113 -19.71 3.67 0.61
N SER A 114 -19.16 4.83 1.01
CA SER A 114 -19.53 5.48 2.27
C SER A 114 -21.02 5.88 2.29
N TYR A 115 -21.56 6.31 1.15
CA TYR A 115 -22.99 6.63 0.98
C TYR A 115 -23.85 5.37 1.19
N ILE A 116 -23.50 4.25 0.56
CA ILE A 116 -24.23 2.97 0.71
C ILE A 116 -24.14 2.45 2.14
N VAL A 117 -22.96 2.52 2.77
CA VAL A 117 -22.78 2.09 4.17
C VAL A 117 -23.65 2.93 5.10
N ALA A 118 -23.72 4.26 4.91
CA ALA A 118 -24.58 5.13 5.71
C ALA A 118 -26.07 4.80 5.54
N LYS A 119 -26.53 4.54 4.32
CA LYS A 119 -27.91 4.07 4.07
C LYS A 119 -28.20 2.74 4.75
N LEU A 120 -27.29 1.76 4.63
CA LEU A 120 -27.43 0.46 5.29
C LEU A 120 -27.53 0.58 6.82
N GLU A 121 -26.78 1.52 7.41
CA GLU A 121 -26.85 1.76 8.84
C GLU A 121 -28.23 2.31 9.25
N ASN A 122 -28.79 3.26 8.49
CA ASN A 122 -30.12 3.80 8.74
C ASN A 122 -31.21 2.72 8.56
N VAL A 123 -31.13 1.92 7.49
CA VAL A 123 -32.03 0.77 7.25
C VAL A 123 -31.94 -0.24 8.39
N LYS A 124 -30.76 -0.48 8.95
CA LYS A 124 -30.60 -1.38 10.08
C LYS A 124 -31.36 -0.90 11.33
N LEU A 125 -31.36 0.40 11.60
CA LEU A 125 -32.12 0.95 12.73
C LEU A 125 -33.62 0.81 12.53
N GLU A 126 -34.13 1.16 11.33
CA GLU A 126 -35.53 0.95 10.99
C GLU A 126 -35.92 -0.53 11.10
N MET A 127 -35.03 -1.42 10.69
CA MET A 127 -35.24 -2.87 10.82
C MET A 127 -35.27 -3.35 12.28
N ASP A 128 -34.50 -2.75 13.18
CA ASP A 128 -34.51 -3.08 14.60
C ASP A 128 -35.87 -2.70 15.24
N GLU A 129 -36.51 -1.63 14.79
CA GLU A 129 -37.88 -1.26 15.23
C GLU A 129 -38.93 -2.24 14.68
N ILE A 130 -38.90 -2.51 13.37
CA ILE A 130 -39.78 -3.50 12.72
C ILE A 130 -39.63 -4.89 13.37
N ALA A 131 -38.40 -5.27 13.72
CA ALA A 131 -38.15 -6.57 14.39
C ALA A 131 -38.79 -6.65 15.75
N LYS A 132 -38.86 -5.55 16.51
CA LYS A 132 -39.58 -5.50 17.80
C LYS A 132 -41.08 -5.68 17.62
N GLU A 133 -41.65 -5.02 16.60
CA GLU A 133 -43.06 -5.14 16.27
C GLU A 133 -43.42 -6.55 15.80
N LEU A 134 -42.67 -7.11 14.85
CA LEU A 134 -42.83 -8.48 14.37
C LEU A 134 -42.71 -9.52 15.48
N LYS A 135 -41.86 -9.27 16.47
CA LYS A 135 -41.75 -10.16 17.65
C LYS A 135 -43.02 -10.15 18.49
N LYS A 136 -43.63 -8.96 18.69
CA LYS A 136 -44.94 -8.85 19.40
C LYS A 136 -46.05 -9.55 18.61
N GLU A 137 -46.13 -9.30 17.29
CA GLU A 137 -47.14 -9.94 16.43
C GLU A 137 -46.96 -11.48 16.44
N THR A 138 -45.73 -11.99 16.34
CA THR A 138 -45.47 -13.42 16.40
C THR A 138 -45.88 -14.01 17.75
N SER A 139 -45.67 -13.29 18.87
CA SER A 139 -46.06 -13.75 20.18
C SER A 139 -47.61 -13.83 20.36
N ILE A 140 -48.33 -12.92 19.73
CA ILE A 140 -49.80 -12.91 19.67
C ILE A 140 -50.29 -14.09 18.83
N ALA A 141 -49.69 -14.27 17.62
CA ALA A 141 -50.06 -15.38 16.74
C ALA A 141 -49.82 -16.76 17.37
N VAL A 142 -48.74 -16.93 18.12
CA VAL A 142 -48.50 -18.17 18.89
C VAL A 142 -49.64 -18.48 19.85
N LYS A 143 -50.16 -17.46 20.57
CA LYS A 143 -51.25 -17.63 21.52
C LYS A 143 -52.59 -17.87 20.82
N MET A 144 -52.87 -17.18 19.71
CA MET A 144 -54.15 -17.29 19.00
C MET A 144 -54.28 -18.56 18.16
N TYR A 145 -53.18 -19.01 17.54
CA TYR A 145 -53.21 -20.16 16.61
C TYR A 145 -52.52 -21.39 17.16
N ASN A 146 -52.13 -21.42 18.44
CA ASN A 146 -51.37 -22.49 19.07
C ASN A 146 -50.17 -22.99 18.26
N TRP A 147 -49.41 -22.04 17.70
CA TRP A 147 -48.23 -22.39 16.90
C TRP A 147 -47.13 -23.01 17.75
N ASP A 148 -46.53 -24.08 17.20
CA ASP A 148 -45.29 -24.63 17.76
C ASP A 148 -44.15 -23.63 17.67
N GLU A 149 -43.26 -23.68 18.64
CA GLU A 149 -42.10 -22.76 18.71
C GLU A 149 -41.27 -22.74 17.42
N ARG A 150 -41.13 -23.89 16.75
CA ARG A 150 -40.41 -24.04 15.50
C ARG A 150 -41.10 -23.25 14.37
N THR A 151 -42.41 -23.38 14.26
CA THR A 151 -43.25 -22.68 13.27
C THR A 151 -43.18 -21.16 13.48
N ALA A 152 -43.28 -20.69 14.70
CA ALA A 152 -43.17 -19.27 15.07
C ALA A 152 -41.79 -18.71 14.68
N ARG A 153 -40.69 -19.42 14.95
CA ARG A 153 -39.35 -19.02 14.58
C ARG A 153 -39.18 -18.95 13.07
N ILE A 154 -39.72 -19.87 12.27
CA ILE A 154 -39.65 -19.90 10.84
C ILE A 154 -40.44 -18.70 10.25
N ALA A 155 -41.67 -18.47 10.71
CA ALA A 155 -42.52 -17.36 10.32
C ALA A 155 -41.84 -16.01 10.60
N PHE A 156 -41.29 -15.82 11.79
CA PHE A 156 -40.53 -14.62 12.17
C PHE A 156 -39.34 -14.39 11.26
N LYS A 157 -38.50 -15.42 11.05
CA LYS A 157 -37.34 -15.29 10.16
C LYS A 157 -37.72 -14.96 8.72
N LYS A 158 -38.82 -15.54 8.20
CA LYS A 158 -39.33 -15.28 6.86
C LYS A 158 -39.82 -13.84 6.73
N SER A 159 -40.57 -13.34 7.72
CA SER A 159 -41.08 -11.97 7.77
C SER A 159 -39.92 -10.96 7.87
N ILE A 160 -38.96 -11.17 8.76
CA ILE A 160 -37.73 -10.35 8.89
C ILE A 160 -36.99 -10.27 7.54
N LYS A 161 -36.77 -11.42 6.89
CA LYS A 161 -36.08 -11.45 5.58
C LYS A 161 -36.86 -10.70 4.51
N LYS A 162 -38.21 -10.81 4.50
CA LYS A 162 -39.08 -10.10 3.57
C LYS A 162 -38.98 -8.57 3.76
N GLN A 163 -39.09 -8.11 5.01
CA GLN A 163 -38.98 -6.67 5.33
C GLN A 163 -37.59 -6.13 5.05
N TRP A 164 -36.55 -6.86 5.42
CA TRP A 164 -35.17 -6.50 5.09
C TRP A 164 -34.96 -6.30 3.57
N ASN A 165 -35.42 -7.25 2.76
CA ASN A 165 -35.32 -7.15 1.30
C ASN A 165 -36.14 -5.95 0.76
N ALA A 166 -37.32 -5.70 1.29
CA ALA A 166 -38.14 -4.57 0.89
C ALA A 166 -37.43 -3.22 1.17
N LEU A 167 -36.84 -3.07 2.35
CA LEU A 167 -36.09 -1.87 2.73
C LEU A 167 -34.84 -1.66 1.87
N ILE A 168 -34.09 -2.73 1.61
CA ILE A 168 -32.90 -2.67 0.73
C ILE A 168 -33.28 -2.24 -0.68
N VAL A 169 -34.37 -2.74 -1.23
CA VAL A 169 -34.87 -2.37 -2.56
C VAL A 169 -35.34 -0.92 -2.57
N ARG A 170 -36.16 -0.51 -1.56
CA ARG A 170 -36.66 0.86 -1.40
C ARG A 170 -35.50 1.88 -1.42
N ASP A 171 -34.45 1.63 -0.64
CA ASP A 171 -33.35 2.58 -0.48
C ASP A 171 -32.18 2.33 -1.45
N ASN A 172 -32.31 1.31 -2.33
CA ASN A 172 -31.29 0.94 -3.29
C ASN A 172 -29.89 0.73 -2.67
N CYS A 173 -29.84 0.15 -1.46
CA CYS A 173 -28.62 0.00 -0.64
C CYS A 173 -28.18 -1.46 -0.46
N HIS A 174 -28.19 -2.25 -1.53
CA HIS A 174 -27.78 -3.65 -1.47
C HIS A 174 -26.37 -3.83 -0.88
N PRO A 175 -26.14 -4.74 0.08
CA PRO A 175 -24.83 -4.94 0.74
C PRO A 175 -23.68 -5.19 -0.22
N PHE A 176 -23.92 -5.83 -1.36
CA PHE A 176 -22.91 -6.09 -2.39
C PHE A 176 -22.27 -4.79 -2.93
N LYS A 177 -23.01 -3.67 -2.94
CA LYS A 177 -22.49 -2.38 -3.39
C LYS A 177 -21.37 -1.85 -2.48
N THR A 178 -21.29 -2.30 -1.23
CA THR A 178 -20.23 -1.89 -0.30
C THR A 178 -18.87 -2.50 -0.64
N VAL A 179 -18.83 -3.61 -1.38
CA VAL A 179 -17.59 -4.27 -1.80
C VAL A 179 -17.12 -3.83 -3.19
N LEU A 180 -17.90 -2.99 -3.87
CA LEU A 180 -17.59 -2.52 -5.23
C LEU A 180 -16.20 -1.84 -5.30
N LEU A 181 -15.86 -1.01 -4.31
CA LEU A 181 -14.55 -0.38 -4.22
C LEU A 181 -13.41 -1.41 -4.24
N VAL A 182 -13.56 -2.49 -3.47
CA VAL A 182 -12.54 -3.56 -3.38
C VAL A 182 -12.38 -4.27 -4.72
N PHE A 183 -13.49 -4.50 -5.43
CA PHE A 183 -13.49 -5.12 -6.76
C PHE A 183 -12.71 -4.33 -7.81
N PHE A 184 -12.74 -3.02 -7.77
CA PHE A 184 -11.96 -2.17 -8.67
C PHE A 184 -10.54 -1.92 -8.15
N GLN A 185 -10.39 -1.76 -6.84
CA GLN A 185 -9.12 -1.41 -6.24
C GLN A 185 -8.08 -2.54 -6.30
N ILE A 186 -8.48 -3.80 -6.08
CA ILE A 186 -7.54 -4.94 -6.11
C ILE A 186 -6.99 -5.18 -7.52
N PRO A 187 -7.79 -5.29 -8.60
CA PRO A 187 -7.27 -5.43 -9.94
C PRO A 187 -6.37 -4.27 -10.37
N LEU A 188 -6.77 -3.03 -10.09
CA LEU A 188 -5.97 -1.85 -10.40
C LEU A 188 -4.62 -1.86 -9.67
N TRP A 189 -4.63 -2.24 -8.38
CA TRP A 189 -3.41 -2.35 -7.58
C TRP A 189 -2.45 -3.41 -8.13
N ILE A 190 -2.99 -4.57 -8.51
CA ILE A 190 -2.21 -5.66 -9.12
C ILE A 190 -1.67 -5.22 -10.48
N SER A 191 -2.50 -4.65 -11.36
CA SER A 191 -2.09 -4.24 -12.71
C SER A 191 -0.96 -3.21 -12.68
N LEU A 192 -1.05 -2.18 -11.83
CA LEU A 192 0.03 -1.20 -11.67
C LEU A 192 1.29 -1.80 -11.05
N SER A 193 1.16 -2.70 -10.07
CA SER A 193 2.31 -3.38 -9.48
C SER A 193 3.04 -4.24 -10.50
N VAL A 194 2.30 -4.96 -11.36
CA VAL A 194 2.86 -5.78 -12.42
C VAL A 194 3.44 -4.91 -13.54
N SER A 195 2.79 -3.79 -13.91
CA SER A 195 3.31 -2.85 -14.92
C SER A 195 4.66 -2.26 -14.52
N LEU A 196 4.80 -1.79 -13.29
CA LEU A 196 6.09 -1.29 -12.77
C LEU A 196 7.14 -2.41 -12.72
N ARG A 197 6.73 -3.62 -12.39
CA ARG A 197 7.62 -4.78 -12.40
C ARG A 197 8.05 -5.16 -13.82
N ASN A 198 7.15 -5.05 -14.80
CA ASN A 198 7.47 -5.26 -16.21
C ASN A 198 8.55 -4.30 -16.70
N PHE A 199 8.51 -3.02 -16.32
CA PHE A 199 9.57 -2.07 -16.65
C PHE A 199 10.93 -2.48 -16.08
N VAL A 200 10.96 -2.98 -14.83
CA VAL A 200 12.19 -3.46 -14.20
C VAL A 200 12.76 -4.71 -14.88
N TYR A 201 11.90 -5.62 -15.34
CA TYR A 201 12.31 -6.88 -15.98
C TYR A 201 12.26 -6.85 -17.51
N GLN A 202 11.99 -5.68 -18.11
CA GLN A 202 11.88 -5.47 -19.55
C GLN A 202 10.91 -6.44 -20.21
N LEU A 203 9.70 -6.53 -19.67
CA LEU A 203 8.64 -7.43 -20.11
C LEU A 203 7.49 -6.64 -20.77
N PRO A 204 6.72 -7.26 -21.66
CA PRO A 204 6.81 -8.62 -22.17
C PRO A 204 7.89 -8.81 -23.26
N HIS A 205 8.32 -7.73 -23.92
CA HIS A 205 9.31 -7.74 -24.99
C HIS A 205 10.49 -6.83 -24.66
N GLN A 206 11.70 -7.28 -24.98
CA GLN A 206 12.93 -6.52 -24.76
C GLN A 206 13.21 -5.60 -25.95
N ASP A 207 12.36 -4.60 -26.13
CA ASP A 207 12.51 -3.61 -27.19
C ASP A 207 13.41 -2.45 -26.75
N PHE A 208 13.83 -1.62 -27.70
CA PHE A 208 14.62 -0.42 -27.44
C PHE A 208 13.95 0.51 -26.40
N HIS A 209 12.63 0.68 -26.46
CA HIS A 209 11.87 1.48 -25.49
C HIS A 209 11.91 0.87 -24.07
N ALA A 210 11.84 -0.45 -23.97
CA ALA A 210 11.97 -1.13 -22.68
C ALA A 210 13.35 -0.94 -22.06
N GLN A 211 14.42 -0.98 -22.89
CA GLN A 211 15.79 -0.71 -22.45
C GLN A 211 15.99 0.74 -22.04
N LEU A 212 15.39 1.69 -22.76
CA LEU A 212 15.44 3.12 -22.43
C LEU A 212 14.77 3.36 -21.06
N THR A 213 13.54 2.90 -20.90
CA THR A 213 12.78 2.99 -19.65
C THR A 213 13.52 2.36 -18.47
N PHE A 214 14.15 1.21 -18.69
CA PHE A 214 14.98 0.55 -17.67
C PHE A 214 16.17 1.43 -17.27
N THR A 215 16.88 2.04 -18.26
CA THR A 215 18.01 2.92 -17.98
C THR A 215 17.57 4.17 -17.23
N GLU A 216 16.48 4.77 -17.62
CA GLU A 216 15.90 5.94 -16.94
C GLU A 216 15.48 5.63 -15.50
N LEU A 217 14.83 4.47 -15.24
CA LEU A 217 14.50 4.01 -13.90
C LEU A 217 15.75 3.77 -13.06
N SER A 218 16.84 3.30 -13.67
CA SER A 218 18.11 3.04 -12.94
C SER A 218 18.77 4.32 -12.43
N VAL A 219 18.58 5.44 -13.13
CA VAL A 219 19.14 6.76 -12.78
C VAL A 219 18.08 7.68 -12.16
N GLY A 220 16.80 7.36 -12.37
CA GLY A 220 15.65 8.18 -11.97
C GLY A 220 15.27 8.10 -10.50
N GLY A 221 16.23 7.84 -9.59
CA GLY A 221 16.02 7.77 -8.16
C GLY A 221 15.82 9.13 -7.49
N PHE A 222 15.59 9.11 -6.17
CA PHE A 222 15.45 10.33 -5.35
C PHE A 222 15.98 10.10 -3.94
N GLY A 223 16.46 11.18 -3.32
CA GLY A 223 16.88 11.19 -1.91
C GLY A 223 17.87 10.07 -1.58
N TRP A 224 17.45 9.11 -0.77
CA TRP A 224 18.26 7.95 -0.35
C TRP A 224 18.17 6.75 -1.31
N ILE A 225 17.34 6.82 -2.34
CA ILE A 225 17.16 5.75 -3.33
C ILE A 225 17.72 6.23 -4.66
N PRO A 226 18.98 5.93 -4.99
CA PRO A 226 19.58 6.38 -6.25
C PRO A 226 19.03 5.60 -7.45
N ASN A 227 18.56 4.38 -7.24
CA ASN A 227 18.13 3.45 -8.27
C ASN A 227 16.76 2.85 -7.91
N LEU A 228 15.77 3.07 -8.78
CA LEU A 228 14.39 2.58 -8.57
C LEU A 228 14.21 1.09 -8.94
N ILE A 229 15.16 0.51 -9.64
CA ILE A 229 15.13 -0.90 -10.07
C ILE A 229 15.54 -1.82 -8.90
N GLU A 230 16.49 -1.36 -8.09
CA GLU A 230 17.00 -2.12 -6.95
C GLU A 230 16.03 -2.08 -5.77
N VAL A 231 16.22 -3.01 -4.85
CA VAL A 231 15.49 -3.02 -3.57
C VAL A 231 16.00 -1.90 -2.66
N ASP A 232 15.13 -1.36 -1.83
CA ASP A 232 15.51 -0.34 -0.86
C ASP A 232 16.34 -0.95 0.27
N SER A 233 17.66 -0.80 0.19
CA SER A 233 18.60 -1.30 1.19
C SER A 233 18.49 -0.59 2.55
N SER A 234 17.92 0.63 2.58
CA SER A 234 17.67 1.38 3.82
C SER A 234 16.46 0.85 4.60
N LEU A 235 15.59 0.07 3.96
CA LEU A 235 14.31 -0.43 4.50
C LEU A 235 13.32 0.68 4.89
N ILE A 236 13.59 1.94 4.55
CA ILE A 236 12.72 3.06 4.91
C ILE A 236 11.35 2.94 4.22
N LEU A 237 11.32 2.70 2.91
CA LEU A 237 10.06 2.53 2.18
C LEU A 237 9.25 1.31 2.65
N PRO A 238 9.82 0.10 2.78
CA PRO A 238 9.10 -1.06 3.30
C PRO A 238 8.49 -0.84 4.68
N VAL A 239 9.25 -0.23 5.61
CA VAL A 239 8.77 0.06 6.97
C VAL A 239 7.68 1.14 6.93
N CYS A 240 7.87 2.23 6.18
CA CYS A 240 6.85 3.26 5.98
C CYS A 240 5.55 2.68 5.42
N PHE A 241 5.64 1.80 4.43
CA PHE A 241 4.48 1.12 3.84
C PHE A 241 3.72 0.30 4.89
N GLY A 242 4.42 -0.53 5.67
CA GLY A 242 3.81 -1.33 6.73
C GLY A 242 3.16 -0.48 7.81
N LEU A 243 3.83 0.60 8.25
CA LEU A 243 3.31 1.54 9.25
C LEU A 243 2.07 2.28 8.74
N LEU A 244 2.06 2.74 7.48
CA LEU A 244 0.90 3.39 6.87
C LEU A 244 -0.30 2.44 6.79
N ASN A 245 -0.10 1.17 6.43
CA ASN A 245 -1.17 0.17 6.41
C ASN A 245 -1.71 -0.11 7.81
N LEU A 246 -0.84 -0.30 8.81
CA LEU A 246 -1.26 -0.46 10.21
C LEU A 246 -2.05 0.76 10.69
N THR A 247 -1.57 1.97 10.39
CA THR A 247 -2.26 3.22 10.73
C THR A 247 -3.64 3.30 10.10
N ASN A 248 -3.77 2.91 8.83
CA ASN A 248 -5.06 2.83 8.14
C ASN A 248 -6.04 1.88 8.84
N ILE A 249 -5.60 0.69 9.24
CA ILE A 249 -6.43 -0.30 9.93
C ILE A 249 -6.84 0.22 11.31
N GLU A 250 -5.90 0.77 12.07
CA GLU A 250 -6.17 1.33 13.40
C GLU A 250 -7.14 2.51 13.34
N MET A 251 -6.96 3.40 12.37
CA MET A 251 -7.85 4.53 12.17
C MET A 251 -9.27 4.09 11.83
N GLN A 252 -9.42 3.11 10.92
CA GLN A 252 -10.74 2.55 10.59
C GLN A 252 -11.39 1.84 11.78
N THR A 253 -10.59 1.23 12.66
CA THR A 253 -11.09 0.55 13.86
C THR A 253 -11.52 1.56 14.91
N LEU A 254 -10.75 2.64 15.13
CA LEU A 254 -11.03 3.69 16.09
C LEU A 254 -12.19 4.60 15.68
N SER A 255 -12.44 4.75 14.37
CA SER A 255 -13.56 5.56 13.88
C SER A 255 -14.92 4.89 14.01
N LYS A 256 -14.95 3.59 14.33
CA LYS A 256 -16.22 2.85 14.58
C LYS A 256 -16.63 2.99 16.05
N VAL A 257 -17.83 3.50 16.28
CA VAL A 257 -18.41 3.65 17.63
C VAL A 257 -18.97 2.31 18.15
N ASN A 258 -19.47 1.48 17.25
CA ASN A 258 -20.11 0.22 17.60
C ASN A 258 -19.08 -0.84 18.02
N VAL A 259 -19.44 -1.62 19.05
CA VAL A 259 -18.61 -2.74 19.52
C VAL A 259 -18.44 -3.75 18.37
N PRO A 260 -17.19 -4.08 17.98
CA PRO A 260 -16.96 -4.98 16.87
C PRO A 260 -17.40 -6.40 17.20
N THR A 261 -18.06 -7.08 16.25
CA THR A 261 -18.40 -8.49 16.34
C THR A 261 -17.14 -9.36 16.42
N LYS A 262 -17.27 -10.61 16.91
CA LYS A 262 -16.14 -11.56 16.94
C LYS A 262 -15.48 -11.70 15.56
N PHE A 263 -16.29 -11.85 14.50
CA PHE A 263 -15.82 -11.94 13.13
C PHE A 263 -15.03 -10.69 12.69
N GLN A 264 -15.53 -9.49 12.98
CA GLN A 264 -14.83 -8.24 12.66
C GLN A 264 -13.46 -8.14 13.37
N LYS A 265 -13.37 -8.63 14.62
CA LYS A 265 -12.09 -8.69 15.36
C LYS A 265 -11.09 -9.62 14.67
N TYR A 266 -11.53 -10.81 14.22
CA TYR A 266 -10.68 -11.75 13.50
C TYR A 266 -10.17 -11.14 12.18
N VAL A 267 -11.07 -10.55 11.39
CA VAL A 267 -10.72 -9.87 10.13
C VAL A 267 -9.72 -8.74 10.37
N THR A 268 -9.94 -7.91 11.39
CA THR A 268 -9.02 -6.81 11.73
C THR A 268 -7.64 -7.34 12.12
N ASN A 269 -7.57 -8.38 12.95
CA ASN A 269 -6.29 -8.98 13.37
C ASN A 269 -5.57 -9.66 12.21
N PHE A 270 -6.31 -10.29 11.29
CA PHE A 270 -5.75 -10.83 10.05
C PHE A 270 -5.08 -9.73 9.20
N PHE A 271 -5.75 -8.59 8.98
CA PHE A 271 -5.16 -7.49 8.22
C PHE A 271 -3.97 -6.83 8.95
N ARG A 272 -3.97 -6.79 10.29
CA ARG A 272 -2.79 -6.36 11.06
C ARG A 272 -1.59 -7.27 10.81
N GLY A 273 -1.80 -8.59 10.92
CA GLY A 273 -0.77 -9.59 10.64
C GLY A 273 -0.26 -9.47 9.20
N LEU A 274 -1.18 -9.32 8.24
CA LEU A 274 -0.84 -9.12 6.82
C LEU A 274 0.00 -7.86 6.62
N SER A 275 -0.33 -6.73 7.27
CA SER A 275 0.45 -5.48 7.16
C SER A 275 1.87 -5.64 7.70
N ILE A 276 2.07 -6.42 8.76
CA ILE A 276 3.41 -6.72 9.30
C ILE A 276 4.16 -7.64 8.32
N MET A 277 3.49 -8.66 7.79
CA MET A 277 4.08 -9.60 6.83
C MET A 277 4.46 -8.91 5.49
N MET A 278 3.77 -7.83 5.13
CA MET A 278 4.09 -7.06 3.92
C MET A 278 5.42 -6.31 4.03
N ILE A 279 5.96 -6.05 5.23
CA ILE A 279 7.27 -5.38 5.39
C ILE A 279 8.41 -6.22 4.78
N PRO A 280 8.63 -7.49 5.18
CA PRO A 280 9.67 -8.31 4.55
C PRO A 280 9.38 -8.59 3.07
N ILE A 281 8.13 -8.69 2.65
CA ILE A 281 7.78 -8.83 1.23
C ILE A 281 8.22 -7.58 0.46
N ALA A 282 7.90 -6.39 0.96
CA ALA A 282 8.28 -5.13 0.34
C ALA A 282 9.80 -4.92 0.30
N SER A 283 10.55 -5.44 1.28
CA SER A 283 12.02 -5.38 1.27
C SER A 283 12.68 -6.26 0.20
N ALA A 284 11.94 -7.17 -0.42
CA ALA A 284 12.42 -8.04 -1.49
C ALA A 284 11.93 -7.60 -2.89
N VAL A 285 11.24 -6.47 -2.99
CA VAL A 285 10.62 -5.97 -4.23
C VAL A 285 11.33 -4.69 -4.69
N PRO A 286 11.43 -4.42 -6.01
CA PRO A 286 12.04 -3.20 -6.54
C PRO A 286 11.45 -1.92 -5.92
N SER A 287 12.32 -0.92 -5.68
CA SER A 287 11.94 0.33 -5.00
C SER A 287 10.82 1.10 -5.70
N CYS A 288 10.73 1.07 -7.04
CA CYS A 288 9.62 1.71 -7.79
C CYS A 288 8.25 1.13 -7.39
N VAL A 289 8.15 -0.19 -7.18
CA VAL A 289 6.90 -0.84 -6.77
C VAL A 289 6.57 -0.51 -5.31
N VAL A 290 7.57 -0.54 -4.44
CA VAL A 290 7.38 -0.19 -3.01
C VAL A 290 7.01 1.29 -2.86
N LEU A 291 7.59 2.18 -3.68
CA LEU A 291 7.22 3.59 -3.75
C LEU A 291 5.75 3.76 -4.13
N TYR A 292 5.30 3.04 -5.15
CA TYR A 292 3.89 2.99 -5.54
C TYR A 292 3.00 2.52 -4.38
N TRP A 293 3.34 1.42 -3.71
CA TRP A 293 2.57 0.89 -2.58
C TRP A 293 2.49 1.87 -1.42
N THR A 294 3.62 2.50 -1.08
CA THR A 294 3.73 3.50 0.00
C THR A 294 2.88 4.73 -0.31
N THR A 295 3.01 5.29 -1.52
CA THR A 295 2.20 6.43 -1.99
C THR A 295 0.72 6.10 -1.99
N SER A 296 0.36 4.93 -2.48
CA SER A 296 -1.01 4.42 -2.51
C SER A 296 -1.61 4.30 -1.11
N SER A 297 -0.84 3.79 -0.14
CA SER A 297 -1.28 3.67 1.27
C SER A 297 -1.38 5.01 1.98
N ALA A 298 -0.44 5.93 1.71
CA ALA A 298 -0.47 7.29 2.23
C ALA A 298 -1.69 8.06 1.72
N PHE A 299 -1.98 7.96 0.42
CA PHE A 299 -3.18 8.56 -0.17
C PHE A 299 -4.46 7.96 0.42
N GLY A 300 -4.51 6.64 0.61
CA GLY A 300 -5.63 5.96 1.26
C GLY A 300 -5.86 6.45 2.70
N LEU A 301 -4.79 6.69 3.45
CA LEU A 301 -4.87 7.27 4.80
C LEU A 301 -5.45 8.69 4.76
N LEU A 302 -4.95 9.53 3.87
CA LEU A 302 -5.45 10.89 3.67
C LEU A 302 -6.93 10.90 3.26
N GLN A 303 -7.31 10.07 2.30
CA GLN A 303 -8.70 9.90 1.86
C GLN A 303 -9.61 9.51 3.02
N ASN A 304 -9.22 8.53 3.83
CA ASN A 304 -9.98 8.08 4.98
C ASN A 304 -10.12 9.17 6.04
N LEU A 305 -9.04 9.93 6.33
CA LEU A 305 -9.08 11.08 7.23
C LEU A 305 -10.06 12.15 6.76
N ILE A 306 -10.08 12.46 5.47
CA ILE A 306 -11.01 13.45 4.90
C ILE A 306 -12.45 12.96 5.02
N LEU A 307 -12.73 11.69 4.69
CA LEU A 307 -14.09 11.11 4.71
C LEU A 307 -14.65 10.88 6.13
N ILE A 308 -13.83 10.90 7.17
CA ILE A 308 -14.29 10.86 8.57
C ILE A 308 -14.98 12.17 8.96
N SER A 309 -14.61 13.31 8.34
CA SER A 309 -15.18 14.63 8.66
C SER A 309 -16.68 14.69 8.34
N PRO A 310 -17.54 15.09 9.32
CA PRO A 310 -18.96 15.30 9.08
C PRO A 310 -19.24 16.33 7.98
N LYS A 311 -18.42 17.40 7.92
CA LYS A 311 -18.54 18.44 6.90
C LYS A 311 -18.33 17.86 5.49
N MET A 312 -17.26 17.07 5.31
CA MET A 312 -16.97 16.43 4.03
C MET A 312 -18.05 15.41 3.62
N LYS A 313 -18.58 14.66 4.59
CA LYS A 313 -19.72 13.76 4.31
C LYS A 313 -20.93 14.52 3.77
N ARG A 314 -21.26 15.72 4.31
CA ARG A 314 -22.37 16.55 3.78
C ARG A 314 -22.08 17.08 2.39
N VAL A 315 -20.85 17.54 2.13
CA VAL A 315 -20.44 17.96 0.77
C VAL A 315 -20.61 16.81 -0.22
N CYS A 316 -20.27 15.59 0.18
CA CYS A 316 -20.42 14.38 -0.63
C CYS A 316 -21.86 13.81 -0.61
N LYS A 317 -22.86 14.52 -0.06
CA LYS A 317 -24.27 14.08 0.04
C LYS A 317 -24.47 12.74 0.76
N ILE A 318 -23.55 12.35 1.65
CA ILE A 318 -23.67 11.14 2.47
C ILE A 318 -24.70 11.41 3.58
N PRO A 319 -25.73 10.54 3.77
CA PRO A 319 -26.75 10.71 4.80
C PRO A 319 -26.13 10.73 6.21
N GLN A 320 -26.82 11.39 7.14
CA GLN A 320 -26.44 11.32 8.56
C GLN A 320 -26.74 9.93 9.09
N THR A 321 -25.84 9.45 9.96
CA THR A 321 -26.01 8.20 10.67
C THR A 321 -25.90 8.42 12.18
N PRO A 322 -26.60 7.64 13.00
CA PRO A 322 -26.54 7.79 14.46
C PRO A 322 -25.16 7.52 15.06
N SER A 323 -24.35 6.70 14.38
CA SER A 323 -22.95 6.42 14.78
C SER A 323 -21.99 7.55 14.42
N GLU A 324 -22.48 8.63 13.74
CA GLU A 324 -21.62 9.73 13.32
C GLU A 324 -21.20 10.60 14.52
N LEU A 325 -19.89 10.68 14.74
CA LEU A 325 -19.31 11.48 15.82
C LEU A 325 -19.32 12.97 15.46
N LYS A 326 -19.74 13.83 16.39
CA LYS A 326 -19.67 15.29 16.21
C LYS A 326 -18.23 15.79 16.08
N GLN A 327 -17.30 15.18 16.79
CA GLN A 327 -15.87 15.54 16.81
C GLN A 327 -14.99 14.29 16.57
N PRO A 328 -14.95 13.77 15.34
CA PRO A 328 -14.29 12.49 15.05
C PRO A 328 -12.77 12.54 15.27
N TYR A 329 -12.12 13.66 14.98
CA TYR A 329 -10.66 13.79 15.15
C TYR A 329 -10.24 13.77 16.62
N GLN A 330 -11.00 14.41 17.53
CA GLN A 330 -10.72 14.35 18.96
C GLN A 330 -10.89 12.93 19.50
N HIS A 331 -11.93 12.22 19.04
CA HIS A 331 -12.15 10.81 19.38
C HIS A 331 -10.99 9.93 18.92
N LEU A 332 -10.48 10.14 17.70
CA LEU A 332 -9.31 9.43 17.18
C LEU A 332 -8.05 9.68 18.01
N ILE A 333 -7.75 10.95 18.31
CA ILE A 333 -6.58 11.32 19.12
C ILE A 333 -6.68 10.67 20.52
N LEU A 334 -7.84 10.74 21.15
CA LEU A 334 -8.07 10.12 22.46
C LEU A 334 -7.92 8.60 22.40
N GLY A 335 -8.46 7.98 21.35
CA GLY A 335 -8.32 6.54 21.09
C GLY A 335 -6.88 6.10 20.95
N ILE A 336 -6.08 6.83 20.16
CA ILE A 336 -4.65 6.58 19.98
C ILE A 336 -3.92 6.75 21.33
N LYS A 337 -4.17 7.85 22.04
CA LYS A 337 -3.54 8.11 23.35
C LYS A 337 -3.83 7.01 24.37
N ASN A 338 -5.07 6.51 24.42
CA ASN A 338 -5.46 5.44 25.31
C ASN A 338 -4.78 4.10 24.97
N ARG A 339 -4.66 3.78 23.67
CA ARG A 339 -3.92 2.59 23.21
C ARG A 339 -2.43 2.67 23.52
N LEU A 340 -1.79 3.80 23.28
CA LEU A 340 -0.40 4.01 23.64
C LEU A 340 -0.19 3.83 25.14
N LYS A 341 -1.04 4.45 25.98
CA LYS A 341 -0.98 4.26 27.45
C LYS A 341 -1.11 2.80 27.85
N SER A 342 -2.00 2.02 27.22
CA SER A 342 -2.17 0.61 27.53
C SER A 342 -0.94 -0.21 27.16
N LEU A 343 -0.31 0.08 26.01
CA LEU A 343 0.95 -0.55 25.57
C LEU A 343 2.09 -0.23 26.56
N PHE A 344 2.29 1.04 26.93
CA PHE A 344 3.31 1.43 27.92
C PHE A 344 3.09 0.79 29.28
N LYS A 345 1.83 0.63 29.70
CA LYS A 345 1.50 -0.06 30.96
C LYS A 345 1.89 -1.55 30.89
N TYR A 346 1.61 -2.20 29.76
CA TYR A 346 1.99 -3.61 29.54
C TYR A 346 3.51 -3.81 29.59
N PHE A 347 4.29 -2.96 28.91
CA PHE A 347 5.75 -3.02 28.93
C PHE A 347 6.37 -2.68 30.30
N LYS A 348 5.67 -1.94 31.17
CA LYS A 348 6.14 -1.61 32.53
C LYS A 348 5.86 -2.71 33.53
N THR A 349 4.92 -3.60 33.24
CA THR A 349 4.49 -4.71 34.14
C THR A 349 5.06 -6.07 33.71
N SER A 350 5.69 -6.17 32.55
CA SER A 350 6.49 -7.29 32.07
C SER A 350 7.97 -7.06 32.37
#